data_13f178e04ebfee06f68a0965213753c6
#
_entry.id   13f178e04ebfee06f68a0965213753c6
#
_cell.length_a   1.000
_cell.length_b   1.000
_cell.length_c   1.000
_cell.angle_alpha   90.00
_cell.angle_beta   90.00
_cell.angle_gamma   90.00
#
_symmetry.space_group_name_H-M   'P 1'
#
loop_
_entity.id
_entity.type
_entity.pdbx_description
1 polymer ?
#
loop_
_entity_poly.entity_id
_entity_poly.type
_entity_poly.pdbx_seq_one_letter_code
_entity_poly.pdbx_strand_id
1 'polypeptide(L)'
;MGAGRAGRSVAAALAAAVLYALSTPFSKVLLADIAPNMLAALLYLGAGAGMTVLAFARAMRGDKAAARGRPLERADIPYAAAMVALDIAAPLLLMAGLSRSSAESVSLLNNFEIVATALIARLAFGERVAARTAAGIGAITLACVLLSWDADAWGFSVGSLLTLAACVCWGIENNCTNRLSGCDPVHIVIIKGWGSGTGALVVALCAGDAMPVFIDAVLVLLLGFVAYGLSIACYVRAQRDLGAARTSAFYAVNPFIGSALAFALFRTPLVPSFALALLLMLLGTWLVAPREK
;
A
#
# COMPACT_ATOMS: atom_id res chain seq x y z
N MET A 1 10.16 -25.80 -12.03
CA MET A 1 10.22 -24.47 -12.69
C MET A 1 11.65 -24.25 -13.16
N GLY A 2 11.86 -23.84 -14.44
CA GLY A 2 13.24 -23.53 -14.90
C GLY A 2 13.79 -22.30 -14.16
N ALA A 3 15.07 -22.34 -13.76
CA ALA A 3 15.75 -21.29 -12.98
C ALA A 3 15.52 -19.85 -13.53
N GLY A 4 15.45 -19.68 -14.85
CA GLY A 4 15.19 -18.40 -15.50
C GLY A 4 13.75 -17.86 -15.32
N ARG A 5 12.76 -18.70 -15.02
CA ARG A 5 11.39 -18.27 -14.75
C ARG A 5 11.24 -17.80 -13.30
N ALA A 6 11.82 -18.53 -12.36
CA ALA A 6 11.86 -18.16 -10.95
C ALA A 6 12.55 -16.79 -10.75
N GLY A 7 13.70 -16.56 -11.40
CA GLY A 7 14.42 -15.28 -11.32
C GLY A 7 13.59 -14.10 -11.83
N ARG A 8 12.85 -14.25 -12.94
CA ARG A 8 11.96 -13.20 -13.46
C ARG A 8 10.81 -12.88 -12.51
N SER A 9 10.27 -13.85 -11.81
CA SER A 9 9.17 -13.65 -10.88
C SER A 9 9.64 -13.01 -9.57
N VAL A 10 10.85 -13.32 -9.08
CA VAL A 10 11.49 -12.59 -7.98
C VAL A 10 11.75 -11.14 -8.37
N ALA A 11 12.30 -10.89 -9.56
CA ALA A 11 12.51 -9.53 -10.06
C ALA A 11 11.19 -8.74 -10.16
N ALA A 12 10.07 -9.39 -10.56
CA ALA A 12 8.77 -8.75 -10.58
C ALA A 12 8.26 -8.40 -9.17
N ALA A 13 8.48 -9.26 -8.16
CA ALA A 13 8.11 -8.99 -6.78
C ALA A 13 8.91 -7.80 -6.18
N LEU A 14 10.22 -7.78 -6.43
CA LEU A 14 11.08 -6.68 -6.00
C LEU A 14 10.75 -5.38 -6.75
N ALA A 15 10.47 -5.45 -8.06
CA ALA A 15 10.02 -4.29 -8.84
C ALA A 15 8.70 -3.73 -8.27
N ALA A 16 7.75 -4.60 -7.89
CA ALA A 16 6.52 -4.17 -7.22
C ALA A 16 6.83 -3.40 -5.93
N ALA A 17 7.73 -3.91 -5.08
CA ALA A 17 8.13 -3.26 -3.84
C ALA A 17 8.80 -1.90 -4.08
N VAL A 18 9.72 -1.80 -5.04
CA VAL A 18 10.39 -0.55 -5.41
C VAL A 18 9.39 0.47 -5.96
N LEU A 19 8.50 0.07 -6.87
CA LEU A 19 7.49 0.96 -7.45
C LEU A 19 6.56 1.53 -6.38
N TYR A 20 6.08 0.69 -5.46
CA TYR A 20 5.22 1.16 -4.36
C TYR A 20 5.96 2.08 -3.39
N ALA A 21 7.23 1.79 -3.11
CA ALA A 21 8.06 2.58 -2.22
C ALA A 21 8.25 4.04 -2.68
N LEU A 22 8.06 4.34 -3.97
CA LEU A 22 8.06 5.71 -4.51
C LEU A 22 6.88 6.54 -3.99
N SER A 23 5.77 5.90 -3.62
CA SER A 23 4.52 6.58 -3.26
C SER A 23 4.74 7.62 -2.15
N THR A 24 5.20 7.22 -0.97
CA THR A 24 5.29 8.09 0.20
C THR A 24 6.25 9.27 0.02
N PRO A 25 7.51 9.09 -0.43
CA PRO A 25 8.44 10.21 -0.60
C PRO A 25 7.98 11.22 -1.65
N PHE A 26 7.51 10.75 -2.82
CA PHE A 26 7.05 11.66 -3.88
C PHE A 26 5.72 12.31 -3.55
N SER A 27 4.79 11.62 -2.87
CA SER A 27 3.57 12.24 -2.34
C SER A 27 3.89 13.35 -1.34
N LYS A 28 4.94 13.17 -0.51
CA LYS A 28 5.37 14.23 0.42
C LYS A 28 5.83 15.48 -0.29
N VAL A 29 6.53 15.35 -1.42
CA VAL A 29 6.91 16.51 -2.26
C VAL A 29 5.67 17.20 -2.81
N LEU A 30 4.72 16.43 -3.37
CA LEU A 30 3.51 16.96 -4.01
C LEU A 30 2.52 17.58 -3.00
N LEU A 31 2.59 17.17 -1.73
CA LEU A 31 1.80 17.77 -0.64
C LEU A 31 2.21 19.22 -0.32
N ALA A 32 3.30 19.73 -0.88
CA ALA A 32 3.65 21.14 -0.75
C ALA A 32 2.65 22.06 -1.49
N ASP A 33 2.11 21.57 -2.62
CA ASP A 33 1.29 22.37 -3.53
C ASP A 33 -0.13 21.82 -3.71
N ILE A 34 -0.37 20.57 -3.27
CA ILE A 34 -1.65 19.86 -3.47
C ILE A 34 -2.26 19.48 -2.11
N ALA A 35 -3.55 19.76 -1.95
CA ALA A 35 -4.29 19.36 -0.75
C ALA A 35 -4.30 17.82 -0.58
N PRO A 36 -4.21 17.31 0.66
CA PRO A 36 -4.10 15.87 0.94
C PRO A 36 -5.20 15.02 0.31
N ASN A 37 -6.46 15.47 0.38
CA ASN A 37 -7.58 14.70 -0.18
C ASN A 37 -7.52 14.64 -1.71
N MET A 38 -7.18 15.77 -2.35
CA MET A 38 -7.02 15.85 -3.80
C MET A 38 -5.87 14.96 -4.28
N LEU A 39 -4.75 14.95 -3.55
CA LEU A 39 -3.62 14.08 -3.86
C LEU A 39 -4.02 12.60 -3.77
N ALA A 40 -4.72 12.19 -2.69
CA ALA A 40 -5.22 10.82 -2.54
C ALA A 40 -6.14 10.42 -3.71
N ALA A 41 -7.07 11.30 -4.10
CA ALA A 41 -7.99 11.07 -5.20
C ALA A 41 -7.25 10.84 -6.54
N LEU A 42 -6.33 11.73 -6.88
CA LEU A 42 -5.60 11.67 -8.14
C LEU A 42 -4.66 10.46 -8.22
N LEU A 43 -4.04 10.03 -7.11
CA LEU A 43 -3.23 8.81 -7.06
C LEU A 43 -4.04 7.57 -7.45
N TYR A 44 -5.23 7.40 -6.90
CA TYR A 44 -6.09 6.26 -7.24
C TYR A 44 -6.68 6.37 -8.64
N LEU A 45 -7.08 7.57 -9.08
CA LEU A 45 -7.52 7.80 -10.46
C LEU A 45 -6.41 7.49 -11.45
N GLY A 46 -5.17 7.84 -11.14
CA GLY A 46 -3.99 7.50 -11.95
C GLY A 46 -3.79 6.00 -12.07
N ALA A 47 -3.94 5.26 -10.97
CA ALA A 47 -3.91 3.80 -10.98
C ALA A 47 -5.03 3.22 -11.84
N GLY A 48 -6.28 3.68 -11.66
CA GLY A 48 -7.44 3.23 -12.43
C GLY A 48 -7.31 3.49 -13.92
N ALA A 49 -6.98 4.72 -14.30
CA ALA A 49 -6.80 5.13 -15.70
C ALA A 49 -5.64 4.37 -16.36
N GLY A 50 -4.47 4.34 -15.73
CA GLY A 50 -3.30 3.66 -16.26
C GLY A 50 -3.51 2.16 -16.43
N MET A 51 -4.17 1.49 -15.46
CA MET A 51 -4.49 0.07 -15.57
C MET A 51 -5.56 -0.22 -16.61
N THR A 52 -6.52 0.69 -16.83
CA THR A 52 -7.50 0.58 -17.90
C THR A 52 -6.81 0.65 -19.27
N VAL A 53 -5.91 1.61 -19.47
CA VAL A 53 -5.12 1.73 -20.70
C VAL A 53 -4.26 0.47 -20.93
N LEU A 54 -3.62 -0.03 -19.87
CA LEU A 54 -2.82 -1.26 -19.96
C LEU A 54 -3.69 -2.48 -20.31
N ALA A 55 -4.86 -2.62 -19.71
CA ALA A 55 -5.81 -3.70 -20.01
C ALA A 55 -6.27 -3.64 -21.48
N PHE A 56 -6.63 -2.44 -21.95
CA PHE A 56 -7.05 -2.22 -23.34
C PHE A 56 -5.93 -2.54 -24.34
N ALA A 57 -4.70 -2.06 -24.08
CA ALA A 57 -3.54 -2.34 -24.91
C ALA A 57 -3.23 -3.86 -25.00
N ARG A 58 -3.41 -4.60 -23.92
CA ARG A 58 -3.27 -6.08 -23.91
C ARG A 58 -4.36 -6.76 -24.71
N ALA A 59 -5.61 -6.31 -24.57
CA ALA A 59 -6.73 -6.84 -25.34
C ALA A 59 -6.52 -6.67 -26.85
N MET A 60 -6.04 -5.50 -27.29
CA MET A 60 -5.72 -5.22 -28.69
C MET A 60 -4.58 -6.11 -29.23
N ARG A 61 -3.63 -6.53 -28.41
CA ARG A 61 -2.54 -7.44 -28.78
C ARG A 61 -2.96 -8.92 -28.79
N GLY A 62 -4.23 -9.22 -28.52
CA GLY A 62 -4.75 -10.59 -28.50
C GLY A 62 -4.22 -11.46 -27.36
N ASP A 63 -3.67 -10.85 -26.29
CA ASP A 63 -3.13 -11.57 -25.14
C ASP A 63 -4.25 -12.08 -24.22
N LYS A 64 -4.95 -13.15 -24.70
CA LYS A 64 -6.02 -13.82 -23.95
C LYS A 64 -5.52 -14.51 -22.67
N ALA A 65 -4.21 -14.64 -22.48
CA ALA A 65 -3.62 -15.26 -21.28
C ALA A 65 -3.66 -14.34 -20.05
N ALA A 66 -4.00 -13.06 -20.23
CA ALA A 66 -4.04 -12.07 -19.15
C ALA A 66 -5.32 -12.14 -18.30
N ALA A 67 -6.44 -12.56 -18.89
CA ALA A 67 -7.73 -12.68 -18.20
C ALA A 67 -7.85 -14.06 -17.52
N ARG A 68 -7.19 -14.23 -16.37
CA ARG A 68 -7.26 -15.47 -15.58
C ARG A 68 -7.93 -15.22 -14.22
N GLY A 69 -9.23 -15.20 -14.19
CA GLY A 69 -10.03 -15.13 -12.99
C GLY A 69 -11.51 -15.32 -13.36
N ARG A 70 -12.32 -15.69 -12.38
CA ARG A 70 -13.78 -15.68 -12.57
C ARG A 70 -14.31 -14.25 -12.64
N PRO A 71 -15.43 -14.00 -13.30
CA PRO A 71 -16.12 -12.71 -13.22
C PRO A 71 -16.61 -12.45 -11.79
N LEU A 72 -16.86 -11.18 -11.46
CA LEU A 72 -17.52 -10.79 -10.22
C LEU A 72 -18.97 -11.28 -10.20
N GLU A 73 -19.36 -11.90 -9.11
CA GLU A 73 -20.71 -12.38 -8.86
C GLU A 73 -21.45 -11.46 -7.87
N ARG A 74 -22.76 -11.60 -7.75
CA ARG A 74 -23.56 -10.81 -6.78
C ARG A 74 -23.10 -10.99 -5.34
N ALA A 75 -22.61 -12.18 -4.97
CA ALA A 75 -22.08 -12.48 -3.65
C ALA A 75 -20.76 -11.71 -3.33
N ASP A 76 -20.04 -11.24 -4.36
CA ASP A 76 -18.81 -10.49 -4.20
C ASP A 76 -19.05 -8.99 -3.97
N ILE A 77 -20.23 -8.47 -4.32
CA ILE A 77 -20.56 -7.04 -4.26
C ILE A 77 -20.32 -6.42 -2.87
N PRO A 78 -20.73 -7.03 -1.74
CA PRO A 78 -20.46 -6.46 -0.42
C PRO A 78 -18.96 -6.31 -0.13
N TYR A 79 -18.15 -7.29 -0.52
CA TYR A 79 -16.70 -7.24 -0.34
C TYR A 79 -16.04 -6.21 -1.24
N ALA A 80 -16.51 -6.10 -2.50
CA ALA A 80 -16.02 -5.08 -3.43
C ALA A 80 -16.41 -3.66 -2.96
N ALA A 81 -17.61 -3.47 -2.45
CA ALA A 81 -18.06 -2.19 -1.89
C ALA A 81 -17.26 -1.82 -0.63
N ALA A 82 -17.04 -2.76 0.28
CA ALA A 82 -16.21 -2.55 1.48
C ALA A 82 -14.75 -2.22 1.09
N MET A 83 -14.18 -2.95 0.12
CA MET A 83 -12.86 -2.69 -0.45
C MET A 83 -12.76 -1.25 -0.96
N VAL A 84 -13.69 -0.80 -1.79
CA VAL A 84 -13.70 0.57 -2.33
C VAL A 84 -13.86 1.61 -1.20
N ALA A 85 -14.77 1.40 -0.26
CA ALA A 85 -15.00 2.34 0.85
C ALA A 85 -13.74 2.49 1.74
N LEU A 86 -13.08 1.39 2.05
CA LEU A 86 -11.83 1.39 2.83
C LEU A 86 -10.68 2.01 2.05
N ASP A 87 -10.62 1.79 0.74
CA ASP A 87 -9.63 2.43 -0.15
C ASP A 87 -9.95 3.90 -0.47
N ILE A 88 -11.12 4.41 -0.09
CA ILE A 88 -11.36 5.86 0.00
C ILE A 88 -10.77 6.38 1.31
N ALA A 89 -11.11 5.76 2.44
CA ALA A 89 -10.72 6.22 3.75
C ALA A 89 -9.20 6.15 3.99
N ALA A 90 -8.56 5.03 3.64
CA ALA A 90 -7.15 4.80 3.93
C ALA A 90 -6.20 5.83 3.28
N PRO A 91 -6.27 6.12 1.96
CA PRO A 91 -5.37 7.11 1.36
C PRO A 91 -5.66 8.54 1.83
N LEU A 92 -6.92 8.88 2.13
CA LEU A 92 -7.25 10.18 2.74
C LEU A 92 -6.57 10.32 4.10
N LEU A 93 -6.66 9.31 4.95
CA LEU A 93 -5.98 9.26 6.25
C LEU A 93 -4.46 9.28 6.08
N LEU A 94 -3.91 8.51 5.12
CA LEU A 94 -2.48 8.48 4.87
C LEU A 94 -1.94 9.83 4.41
N MET A 95 -2.59 10.49 3.45
CA MET A 95 -2.14 11.79 2.95
C MET A 95 -2.28 12.87 4.03
N ALA A 96 -3.34 12.84 4.82
CA ALA A 96 -3.49 13.70 5.98
C ALA A 96 -2.43 13.41 7.07
N GLY A 97 -2.01 12.17 7.25
CA GLY A 97 -0.90 11.78 8.12
C GLY A 97 0.45 12.25 7.59
N LEU A 98 0.70 12.03 6.29
CA LEU A 98 1.94 12.39 5.61
C LEU A 98 2.13 13.92 5.55
N SER A 99 1.07 14.70 5.44
CA SER A 99 1.17 16.17 5.50
C SER A 99 1.68 16.67 6.85
N ARG A 100 1.48 15.90 7.93
CA ARG A 100 1.79 16.24 9.32
C ARG A 100 2.97 15.49 9.92
N SER A 101 3.60 14.59 9.16
CA SER A 101 4.72 13.75 9.61
C SER A 101 5.81 13.69 8.55
N SER A 102 6.98 13.17 8.93
CA SER A 102 8.07 12.94 8.00
C SER A 102 7.80 11.72 7.09
N ALA A 103 8.26 11.77 5.85
CA ALA A 103 8.04 10.71 4.87
C ALA A 103 8.72 9.39 5.25
N GLU A 104 9.89 9.44 5.90
CA GLU A 104 10.61 8.28 6.40
C GLU A 104 9.84 7.57 7.51
N SER A 105 9.28 8.31 8.47
CA SER A 105 8.45 7.75 9.54
C SER A 105 7.16 7.14 9.00
N VAL A 106 6.45 7.85 8.12
CA VAL A 106 5.22 7.34 7.48
C VAL A 106 5.50 6.09 6.66
N SER A 107 6.62 6.06 5.91
CA SER A 107 7.02 4.87 5.16
C SER A 107 7.23 3.65 6.07
N LEU A 108 7.90 3.82 7.22
CA LEU A 108 8.07 2.73 8.17
C LEU A 108 6.77 2.33 8.86
N LEU A 109 5.94 3.30 9.27
CA LEU A 109 4.66 3.06 9.92
C LEU A 109 3.71 2.22 9.05
N ASN A 110 3.83 2.28 7.72
CA ASN A 110 3.05 1.45 6.80
C ASN A 110 3.23 -0.05 7.03
N ASN A 111 4.32 -0.51 7.66
CA ASN A 111 4.44 -1.90 8.10
C ASN A 111 3.36 -2.34 9.11
N PHE A 112 2.69 -1.41 9.79
CA PHE A 112 1.57 -1.73 10.69
C PHE A 112 0.39 -2.36 9.97
N GLU A 113 0.25 -2.18 8.65
CA GLU A 113 -0.72 -2.88 7.83
C GLU A 113 -0.61 -4.41 7.99
N ILE A 114 0.61 -4.94 8.09
CA ILE A 114 0.86 -6.38 8.33
C ILE A 114 0.26 -6.81 9.67
N VAL A 115 0.45 -6.00 10.70
CA VAL A 115 -0.10 -6.24 12.05
C VAL A 115 -1.62 -6.19 12.02
N ALA A 116 -2.18 -5.13 11.43
CA ALA A 116 -3.63 -4.95 11.30
C ALA A 116 -4.28 -6.12 10.54
N THR A 117 -3.71 -6.50 9.37
CA THR A 117 -4.20 -7.62 8.56
C THR A 117 -4.21 -8.93 9.36
N ALA A 118 -3.12 -9.25 10.08
CA ALA A 118 -3.00 -10.48 10.86
C ALA A 118 -3.94 -10.51 12.07
N LEU A 119 -4.10 -9.38 12.76
CA LEU A 119 -5.03 -9.28 13.90
C LEU A 119 -6.48 -9.42 13.45
N ILE A 120 -6.86 -8.78 12.34
CA ILE A 120 -8.21 -8.87 11.78
C ILE A 120 -8.50 -10.30 11.31
N ALA A 121 -7.54 -10.95 10.61
CA ALA A 121 -7.66 -12.34 10.19
C ALA A 121 -7.89 -13.27 11.40
N ARG A 122 -7.18 -13.05 12.50
CA ARG A 122 -7.38 -13.79 13.75
C ARG A 122 -8.76 -13.53 14.39
N LEU A 123 -9.16 -12.26 14.50
CA LEU A 123 -10.39 -11.87 15.22
C LEU A 123 -11.65 -12.17 14.42
N ALA A 124 -11.64 -11.92 13.11
CA ALA A 124 -12.80 -12.09 12.25
C ALA A 124 -12.94 -13.51 11.67
N PHE A 125 -11.81 -14.20 11.43
CA PHE A 125 -11.80 -15.52 10.77
C PHE A 125 -11.25 -16.63 11.65
N GLY A 126 -10.86 -16.35 12.90
CA GLY A 126 -10.37 -17.35 13.85
C GLY A 126 -9.02 -17.97 13.46
N GLU A 127 -8.24 -17.33 12.61
CA GLU A 127 -6.94 -17.82 12.16
C GLU A 127 -5.96 -17.92 13.33
N ARG A 128 -5.19 -19.02 13.38
CA ARG A 128 -4.20 -19.21 14.44
C ARG A 128 -2.92 -18.45 14.10
N VAL A 129 -2.52 -17.56 15.01
CA VAL A 129 -1.24 -16.85 14.92
C VAL A 129 -0.16 -17.66 15.65
N ALA A 130 0.88 -18.09 14.93
CA ALA A 130 2.00 -18.79 15.53
C ALA A 130 2.76 -17.86 16.50
N ALA A 131 3.39 -18.43 17.53
CA ALA A 131 4.14 -17.66 18.54
C ALA A 131 5.22 -16.75 17.91
N ARG A 132 5.91 -17.22 16.87
CA ARG A 132 6.90 -16.44 16.12
C ARG A 132 6.28 -15.22 15.45
N THR A 133 5.12 -15.40 14.80
CA THR A 133 4.36 -14.31 14.16
C THR A 133 3.84 -13.32 15.23
N ALA A 134 3.38 -13.81 16.38
CA ALA A 134 2.97 -12.95 17.49
C ALA A 134 4.14 -12.10 18.03
N ALA A 135 5.34 -12.67 18.15
CA ALA A 135 6.54 -11.92 18.52
C ALA A 135 6.89 -10.85 17.47
N GLY A 136 6.77 -11.17 16.18
CA GLY A 136 6.97 -10.20 15.10
C GLY A 136 5.94 -9.06 15.12
N ILE A 137 4.67 -9.36 15.35
CA ILE A 137 3.61 -8.37 15.56
C ILE A 137 3.97 -7.44 16.74
N GLY A 138 4.41 -8.01 17.86
CA GLY A 138 4.85 -7.24 19.03
C GLY A 138 6.02 -6.29 18.71
N ALA A 139 7.03 -6.76 17.98
CA ALA A 139 8.18 -5.94 17.55
C ALA A 139 7.75 -4.79 16.63
N ILE A 140 6.89 -5.05 15.63
CA ILE A 140 6.35 -4.01 14.72
C ILE A 140 5.51 -2.99 15.50
N THR A 141 4.66 -3.46 16.42
CA THR A 141 3.82 -2.58 17.23
C THR A 141 4.68 -1.68 18.12
N LEU A 142 5.73 -2.21 18.77
CA LEU A 142 6.65 -1.43 19.57
C LEU A 142 7.38 -0.38 18.72
N ALA A 143 7.83 -0.74 17.52
CA ALA A 143 8.44 0.21 16.60
C ALA A 143 7.47 1.34 16.21
N CYS A 144 6.19 1.01 15.94
CA CYS A 144 5.15 2.01 15.66
C CYS A 144 4.92 2.95 16.85
N VAL A 145 4.91 2.44 18.07
CA VAL A 145 4.82 3.27 19.29
C VAL A 145 6.00 4.25 19.37
N LEU A 146 7.22 3.77 19.15
CA LEU A 146 8.43 4.61 19.18
C LEU A 146 8.40 5.71 18.11
N LEU A 147 7.93 5.38 16.88
CA LEU A 147 7.83 6.36 15.79
C LEU A 147 6.68 7.36 15.97
N SER A 148 5.66 6.96 16.70
CA SER A 148 4.47 7.79 16.91
C SER A 148 4.56 8.69 18.13
N TRP A 149 5.52 8.43 19.04
CA TRP A 149 5.68 9.19 20.25
C TRP A 149 6.35 10.54 19.97
N ASP A 150 5.69 11.61 20.37
CA ASP A 150 6.19 12.97 20.34
C ASP A 150 6.60 13.36 21.78
N ALA A 151 7.90 13.46 22.01
CA ALA A 151 8.44 13.76 23.32
C ALA A 151 8.14 15.20 23.78
N ASP A 152 8.04 16.14 22.83
CA ASP A 152 7.77 17.56 23.14
C ASP A 152 6.30 17.78 23.50
N ALA A 153 5.38 17.03 22.83
CA ALA A 153 3.96 17.05 23.12
C ALA A 153 3.52 16.09 24.23
N TRP A 154 4.43 15.25 24.77
CA TRP A 154 4.14 14.18 25.74
C TRP A 154 2.95 13.31 25.30
N GLY A 155 2.90 12.96 24.01
CA GLY A 155 1.81 12.21 23.43
C GLY A 155 2.13 11.59 22.08
N PHE A 156 1.10 11.05 21.43
CA PHE A 156 1.23 10.52 20.10
C PHE A 156 1.04 11.60 19.04
N SER A 157 1.92 11.62 18.02
CA SER A 157 1.78 12.48 16.86
C SER A 157 0.48 12.20 16.11
N VAL A 158 -0.30 13.24 15.85
CA VAL A 158 -1.55 13.14 15.06
C VAL A 158 -1.28 12.55 13.67
N GLY A 159 -0.17 12.93 13.04
CA GLY A 159 0.20 12.41 11.73
C GLY A 159 0.48 10.90 11.75
N SER A 160 1.15 10.41 12.79
CA SER A 160 1.40 8.97 12.98
C SER A 160 0.10 8.22 13.27
N LEU A 161 -0.79 8.75 14.10
CA LEU A 161 -2.09 8.12 14.39
C LEU A 161 -2.95 8.01 13.13
N LEU A 162 -2.97 9.03 12.28
CA LEU A 162 -3.68 9.00 10.99
C LEU A 162 -3.08 7.92 10.06
N THR A 163 -1.75 7.80 10.03
CA THR A 163 -1.07 6.75 9.26
C THR A 163 -1.43 5.35 9.78
N LEU A 164 -1.44 5.14 11.09
CA LEU A 164 -1.85 3.86 11.69
C LEU A 164 -3.33 3.55 11.41
N ALA A 165 -4.20 4.56 11.45
CA ALA A 165 -5.61 4.39 11.08
C ALA A 165 -5.76 3.98 9.60
N ALA A 166 -4.98 4.56 8.69
CA ALA A 166 -4.91 4.13 7.29
C ALA A 166 -4.50 2.65 7.18
N CYS A 167 -3.49 2.22 7.93
CA CYS A 167 -3.04 0.83 7.98
C CYS A 167 -4.13 -0.13 8.48
N VAL A 168 -4.94 0.29 9.46
CA VAL A 168 -6.10 -0.51 9.91
C VAL A 168 -7.13 -0.64 8.79
N CYS A 169 -7.45 0.46 8.08
CA CYS A 169 -8.35 0.41 6.93
C CYS A 169 -7.84 -0.56 5.86
N TRP A 170 -6.55 -0.52 5.50
CA TRP A 170 -5.95 -1.47 4.56
C TRP A 170 -5.89 -2.89 5.12
N GLY A 171 -5.68 -3.06 6.42
CA GLY A 171 -5.76 -4.37 7.05
C GLY A 171 -7.14 -5.02 6.90
N ILE A 172 -8.23 -4.26 7.03
CA ILE A 172 -9.61 -4.74 6.78
C ILE A 172 -9.80 -4.98 5.29
N GLU A 173 -9.36 -4.03 4.46
CA GLU A 173 -9.44 -4.10 3.00
C GLU A 173 -8.74 -5.34 2.43
N ASN A 174 -7.53 -5.66 2.87
CA ASN A 174 -6.80 -6.85 2.47
C ASN A 174 -7.58 -8.15 2.74
N ASN A 175 -8.28 -8.20 3.87
CA ASN A 175 -9.14 -9.35 4.19
C ASN A 175 -10.39 -9.40 3.28
N CYS A 176 -10.96 -8.25 2.89
CA CYS A 176 -12.04 -8.19 1.89
C CYS A 176 -11.53 -8.61 0.51
N THR A 177 -10.41 -8.07 0.06
CA THR A 177 -9.78 -8.42 -1.22
C THR A 177 -9.37 -9.88 -1.30
N ASN A 178 -8.95 -10.50 -0.19
CA ASN A 178 -8.66 -11.93 -0.15
C ASN A 178 -9.89 -12.78 -0.51
N ARG A 179 -11.10 -12.36 -0.14
CA ARG A 179 -12.36 -13.00 -0.57
C ARG A 179 -12.59 -12.90 -2.08
N LEU A 180 -12.08 -11.85 -2.70
CA LEU A 180 -12.15 -11.59 -4.15
C LEU A 180 -11.00 -12.24 -4.93
N SER A 181 -10.10 -12.98 -4.29
CA SER A 181 -8.87 -13.52 -4.89
C SER A 181 -9.10 -14.47 -6.09
N GLY A 182 -10.31 -15.05 -6.21
CA GLY A 182 -10.72 -15.82 -7.38
C GLY A 182 -11.03 -14.99 -8.63
N CYS A 183 -11.23 -13.67 -8.50
CA CYS A 183 -11.55 -12.77 -9.60
C CYS A 183 -10.29 -12.33 -10.36
N ASP A 184 -10.46 -11.72 -11.55
CA ASP A 184 -9.34 -11.18 -12.32
C ASP A 184 -8.70 -10.00 -11.55
N PRO A 185 -7.41 -10.11 -11.19
CA PRO A 185 -6.71 -9.06 -10.44
C PRO A 185 -6.68 -7.70 -11.15
N VAL A 186 -6.62 -7.68 -12.48
CA VAL A 186 -6.61 -6.42 -13.26
C VAL A 186 -7.94 -5.70 -13.11
N HIS A 187 -9.05 -6.44 -13.17
CA HIS A 187 -10.38 -5.88 -12.93
C HIS A 187 -10.54 -5.35 -11.51
N ILE A 188 -10.04 -6.08 -10.50
CA ILE A 188 -10.06 -5.62 -9.11
C ILE A 188 -9.30 -4.29 -8.97
N VAL A 189 -8.10 -4.16 -9.54
CA VAL A 189 -7.32 -2.90 -9.49
C VAL A 189 -8.02 -1.76 -10.23
N ILE A 190 -8.66 -2.04 -11.36
CA ILE A 190 -9.45 -1.03 -12.09
C ILE A 190 -10.63 -0.54 -11.23
N ILE A 191 -11.36 -1.47 -10.59
CA ILE A 191 -12.48 -1.12 -9.69
C ILE A 191 -11.98 -0.30 -8.50
N LYS A 192 -10.87 -0.71 -7.86
CA LYS A 192 -10.22 0.06 -6.78
C LYS A 192 -9.84 1.46 -7.27
N GLY A 193 -9.10 1.56 -8.36
CA GLY A 193 -8.61 2.83 -8.89
C GLY A 193 -9.74 3.81 -9.22
N TRP A 194 -10.73 3.39 -9.99
CA TRP A 194 -11.86 4.26 -10.34
C TRP A 194 -12.82 4.49 -9.18
N GLY A 195 -13.21 3.43 -8.46
CA GLY A 195 -14.15 3.55 -7.34
C GLY A 195 -13.59 4.41 -6.21
N SER A 196 -12.40 4.07 -5.73
CA SER A 196 -11.77 4.79 -4.61
C SER A 196 -11.29 6.18 -5.03
N GLY A 197 -10.72 6.30 -6.25
CA GLY A 197 -10.29 7.60 -6.78
C GLY A 197 -11.46 8.57 -6.96
N THR A 198 -12.59 8.12 -7.52
CA THR A 198 -13.79 8.96 -7.68
C THR A 198 -14.39 9.30 -6.30
N GLY A 199 -14.48 8.34 -5.38
CA GLY A 199 -14.98 8.59 -4.03
C GLY A 199 -14.12 9.59 -3.26
N ALA A 200 -12.79 9.45 -3.31
CA ALA A 200 -11.87 10.41 -2.72
C ALA A 200 -11.94 11.80 -3.39
N LEU A 201 -12.16 11.85 -4.72
CA LEU A 201 -12.36 13.11 -5.45
C LEU A 201 -13.62 13.84 -4.98
N VAL A 202 -14.72 13.11 -4.78
CA VAL A 202 -15.96 13.70 -4.21
C VAL A 202 -15.67 14.30 -2.83
N VAL A 203 -14.95 13.57 -1.96
CA VAL A 203 -14.57 14.08 -0.63
C VAL A 203 -13.71 15.35 -0.76
N ALA A 204 -12.70 15.35 -1.65
CA ALA A 204 -11.84 16.51 -1.88
C ALA A 204 -12.63 17.75 -2.34
N LEU A 205 -13.52 17.56 -3.32
CA LEU A 205 -14.36 18.65 -3.82
C LEU A 205 -15.35 19.16 -2.76
N CYS A 206 -15.96 18.27 -1.97
CA CYS A 206 -16.82 18.65 -0.85
C CYS A 206 -16.05 19.38 0.26
N ALA A 207 -14.77 19.07 0.45
CA ALA A 207 -13.89 19.78 1.37
C ALA A 207 -13.44 21.16 0.84
N GLY A 208 -13.73 21.48 -0.42
CA GLY A 208 -13.32 22.72 -1.06
C GLY A 208 -11.87 22.73 -1.55
N ASP A 209 -11.26 21.54 -1.69
CA ASP A 209 -9.89 21.42 -2.19
C ASP A 209 -9.82 21.91 -3.65
N ALA A 210 -8.84 22.75 -3.94
CA ALA A 210 -8.62 23.25 -5.30
C ALA A 210 -8.03 22.16 -6.19
N MET A 211 -8.42 22.18 -7.47
CA MET A 211 -7.74 21.35 -8.48
C MET A 211 -6.31 21.86 -8.66
N PRO A 212 -5.31 20.96 -8.67
CA PRO A 212 -3.92 21.36 -8.90
C PRO A 212 -3.74 21.85 -10.33
N VAL A 213 -2.65 22.58 -10.56
CA VAL A 213 -2.27 22.97 -11.92
C VAL A 213 -2.02 21.71 -12.78
N PHE A 214 -2.21 21.85 -14.08
CA PHE A 214 -2.20 20.71 -15.01
C PHE A 214 -0.96 19.82 -14.88
N ILE A 215 0.23 20.41 -14.73
CA ILE A 215 1.47 19.64 -14.63
C ILE A 215 1.50 18.77 -13.37
N ASP A 216 1.06 19.32 -12.24
CA ASP A 216 1.02 18.59 -10.96
C ASP A 216 -0.02 17.48 -10.99
N ALA A 217 -1.20 17.74 -11.59
CA ALA A 217 -2.20 16.70 -11.80
C ALA A 217 -1.64 15.53 -12.62
N VAL A 218 -0.90 15.81 -13.70
CA VAL A 218 -0.26 14.78 -14.54
C VAL A 218 0.80 14.02 -13.73
N LEU A 219 1.63 14.70 -12.94
CA LEU A 219 2.64 14.06 -12.10
C LEU A 219 2.01 13.13 -11.05
N VAL A 220 0.91 13.55 -10.40
CA VAL A 220 0.19 12.71 -9.44
C VAL A 220 -0.44 11.49 -10.13
N LEU A 221 -1.10 11.68 -11.27
CA LEU A 221 -1.69 10.58 -12.04
C LEU A 221 -0.63 9.57 -12.48
N LEU A 222 0.54 10.03 -12.93
CA LEU A 222 1.68 9.17 -13.28
C LEU A 222 2.23 8.43 -12.05
N LEU A 223 2.39 9.14 -10.92
CA LEU A 223 2.82 8.51 -9.68
C LEU A 223 1.81 7.44 -9.25
N GLY A 224 0.53 7.71 -9.32
CA GLY A 224 -0.55 6.75 -9.02
C GLY A 224 -0.51 5.54 -9.95
N PHE A 225 -0.34 5.74 -11.25
CA PHE A 225 -0.19 4.61 -12.19
C PHE A 225 1.05 3.77 -11.88
N VAL A 226 2.20 4.39 -11.61
CA VAL A 226 3.47 3.68 -11.36
C VAL A 226 3.44 2.99 -9.99
N ALA A 227 3.15 3.74 -8.93
CA ALA A 227 3.28 3.25 -7.55
C ALA A 227 2.12 2.33 -7.13
N TYR A 228 0.91 2.57 -7.61
CA TYR A 228 -0.24 1.73 -7.29
C TYR A 228 -0.59 0.79 -8.46
N GLY A 229 -0.74 1.30 -9.68
CA GLY A 229 -1.15 0.50 -10.84
C GLY A 229 -0.13 -0.57 -11.23
N LEU A 230 1.07 -0.16 -11.65
CA LEU A 230 2.12 -1.09 -12.11
C LEU A 230 2.69 -1.94 -10.98
N SER A 231 2.81 -1.39 -9.77
CA SER A 231 3.26 -2.15 -8.59
C SER A 231 2.37 -3.36 -8.37
N ILE A 232 1.05 -3.16 -8.29
CA ILE A 232 0.10 -4.26 -8.07
C ILE A 232 0.12 -5.25 -9.26
N ALA A 233 0.25 -4.76 -10.49
CA ALA A 233 0.37 -5.64 -11.66
C ALA A 233 1.63 -6.52 -11.60
N CYS A 234 2.76 -5.98 -11.16
CA CYS A 234 4.01 -6.73 -10.94
C CYS A 234 3.86 -7.71 -9.78
N TYR A 235 3.22 -7.30 -8.67
CA TYR A 235 2.94 -8.14 -7.51
C TYR A 235 2.13 -9.38 -7.89
N VAL A 236 1.00 -9.17 -8.56
CA VAL A 236 0.11 -10.25 -9.00
C VAL A 236 0.83 -11.20 -9.97
N ARG A 237 1.64 -10.67 -10.88
CA ARG A 237 2.45 -11.50 -11.79
C ARG A 237 3.43 -12.38 -11.02
N ALA A 238 4.13 -11.81 -10.03
CA ALA A 238 5.04 -12.58 -9.18
C ALA A 238 4.28 -13.63 -8.38
N GLN A 239 3.14 -13.29 -7.82
CA GLN A 239 2.32 -14.18 -6.99
C GLN A 239 1.84 -15.42 -7.73
N ARG A 240 1.59 -15.33 -9.03
CA ARG A 240 1.21 -16.48 -9.87
C ARG A 240 2.29 -17.56 -9.97
N ASP A 241 3.55 -17.16 -9.95
CA ASP A 241 4.67 -18.08 -10.13
C ASP A 241 5.31 -18.49 -8.78
N LEU A 242 5.42 -17.55 -7.83
CA LEU A 242 6.07 -17.76 -6.53
C LEU A 242 5.10 -18.20 -5.43
N GLY A 243 3.80 -17.95 -5.61
CA GLY A 243 2.78 -18.07 -4.57
C GLY A 243 2.72 -16.83 -3.65
N ALA A 244 1.61 -16.72 -2.90
CA ALA A 244 1.31 -15.53 -2.07
C ALA A 244 2.40 -15.26 -1.02
N ALA A 245 2.79 -16.29 -0.27
CA ALA A 245 3.73 -16.15 0.85
C ALA A 245 5.11 -15.61 0.43
N ARG A 246 5.69 -16.16 -0.65
CA ARG A 246 7.01 -15.71 -1.15
C ARG A 246 6.94 -14.30 -1.73
N THR A 247 5.88 -14.00 -2.48
CA THR A 247 5.70 -12.67 -3.07
C THR A 247 5.56 -11.61 -1.99
N SER A 248 4.75 -11.86 -0.96
CA SER A 248 4.60 -10.95 0.18
C SER A 248 5.91 -10.75 0.94
N ALA A 249 6.73 -11.79 1.10
CA ALA A 249 8.05 -11.66 1.74
C ALA A 249 8.98 -10.71 0.96
N PHE A 250 9.02 -10.80 -0.38
CA PHE A 250 9.80 -9.87 -1.19
C PHE A 250 9.18 -8.45 -1.20
N TYR A 251 7.87 -8.36 -1.18
CA TYR A 251 7.18 -7.07 -1.17
C TYR A 251 7.33 -6.32 0.16
N ALA A 252 7.50 -7.03 1.27
CA ALA A 252 7.66 -6.46 2.61
C ALA A 252 8.93 -5.57 2.77
N VAL A 253 9.80 -5.49 1.75
CA VAL A 253 10.94 -4.55 1.74
C VAL A 253 10.55 -3.13 1.34
N ASN A 254 9.33 -2.92 0.79
CA ASN A 254 8.92 -1.62 0.26
C ASN A 254 8.99 -0.48 1.30
N PRO A 255 8.55 -0.60 2.57
CA PRO A 255 8.62 0.48 3.54
C PRO A 255 10.05 0.90 3.87
N PHE A 256 10.99 -0.05 3.83
CA PHE A 256 12.41 0.23 4.07
C PHE A 256 13.04 0.99 2.90
N ILE A 257 12.68 0.62 1.66
CA ILE A 257 13.10 1.35 0.45
C ILE A 257 12.50 2.75 0.47
N GLY A 258 11.20 2.89 0.78
CA GLY A 258 10.53 4.19 0.87
C GLY A 258 11.15 5.11 1.91
N SER A 259 11.47 4.57 3.09
CA SER A 259 12.14 5.30 4.16
C SER A 259 13.58 5.72 3.75
N ALA A 260 14.36 4.81 3.15
CA ALA A 260 15.69 5.12 2.66
C ALA A 260 15.66 6.20 1.57
N LEU A 261 14.70 6.12 0.65
CA LEU A 261 14.49 7.13 -0.40
C LEU A 261 14.09 8.49 0.19
N ALA A 262 13.23 8.49 1.23
CA ALA A 262 12.84 9.71 1.93
C ALA A 262 14.05 10.38 2.59
N PHE A 263 14.92 9.61 3.29
CA PHE A 263 16.17 10.14 3.85
C PHE A 263 17.08 10.73 2.77
N ALA A 264 17.22 10.06 1.63
CA ALA A 264 18.04 10.55 0.53
C ALA A 264 17.49 11.85 -0.07
N LEU A 265 16.16 11.98 -0.17
CA LEU A 265 15.49 13.12 -0.79
C LEU A 265 15.43 14.33 0.16
N PHE A 266 15.07 14.12 1.42
CA PHE A 266 14.85 15.20 2.39
C PHE A 266 16.07 15.48 3.27
N ARG A 267 17.09 14.60 3.25
CA ARG A 267 18.34 14.73 4.02
C ARG A 267 18.12 14.99 5.52
N THR A 268 17.07 14.39 6.07
CA THR A 268 16.74 14.49 7.49
C THR A 268 17.81 13.80 8.34
N PRO A 269 18.13 14.31 9.54
CA PRO A 269 19.09 13.65 10.43
C PRO A 269 18.52 12.34 10.97
N LEU A 270 19.35 11.31 11.03
CA LEU A 270 18.97 10.02 11.61
C LEU A 270 18.97 10.14 13.14
N VAL A 271 17.79 10.17 13.74
CA VAL A 271 17.65 10.19 15.20
C VAL A 271 17.70 8.77 15.79
N PRO A 272 18.25 8.60 17.03
CA PRO A 272 18.41 7.26 17.63
C PRO A 272 17.10 6.47 17.77
N SER A 273 16.00 7.15 18.08
CA SER A 273 14.66 6.52 18.16
C SER A 273 14.21 5.93 16.84
N PHE A 274 14.48 6.61 15.71
CA PHE A 274 14.21 6.08 14.38
C PHE A 274 15.08 4.86 14.07
N ALA A 275 16.38 4.89 14.40
CA ALA A 275 17.28 3.76 14.18
C ALA A 275 16.81 2.51 14.96
N LEU A 276 16.40 2.68 16.23
CA LEU A 276 15.84 1.60 17.03
C LEU A 276 14.54 1.07 16.44
N ALA A 277 13.63 1.96 16.03
CA ALA A 277 12.37 1.57 15.39
C ALA A 277 12.62 0.79 14.08
N LEU A 278 13.59 1.23 13.27
CA LEU A 278 14.00 0.53 12.04
C LEU A 278 14.47 -0.90 12.33
N LEU A 279 15.32 -1.09 13.35
CA LEU A 279 15.80 -2.43 13.75
C LEU A 279 14.65 -3.32 14.22
N LEU A 280 13.74 -2.79 15.03
CA LEU A 280 12.55 -3.53 15.48
C LEU A 280 11.61 -3.89 14.31
N MET A 281 11.43 -2.97 13.34
CA MET A 281 10.66 -3.24 12.13
C MET A 281 11.29 -4.35 11.26
N LEU A 282 12.61 -4.31 11.07
CA LEU A 282 13.34 -5.35 10.33
C LEU A 282 13.18 -6.70 11.02
N LEU A 283 13.40 -6.75 12.35
CA LEU A 283 13.22 -7.97 13.14
C LEU A 283 11.77 -8.47 13.06
N GLY A 284 10.80 -7.58 13.25
CA GLY A 284 9.38 -7.91 13.23
C GLY A 284 8.94 -8.45 11.87
N THR A 285 9.32 -7.78 10.79
CA THR A 285 9.01 -8.21 9.42
C THR A 285 9.63 -9.57 9.12
N TRP A 286 10.89 -9.82 9.54
CA TRP A 286 11.53 -11.12 9.41
C TRP A 286 10.83 -12.22 10.21
N LEU A 287 10.35 -11.91 11.42
CA LEU A 287 9.60 -12.85 12.25
C LEU A 287 8.22 -13.18 11.67
N VAL A 288 7.54 -12.22 11.05
CA VAL A 288 6.22 -12.44 10.40
C VAL A 288 6.37 -13.18 9.08
N ALA A 289 7.48 -12.99 8.37
CA ALA A 289 7.71 -13.61 7.06
C ALA A 289 7.54 -15.13 7.10
N PRO A 290 6.83 -15.73 6.10
CA PRO A 290 6.62 -17.16 6.01
C PRO A 290 7.95 -17.91 5.93
N ARG A 291 8.09 -19.01 6.66
CA ARG A 291 9.22 -19.95 6.47
C ARG A 291 8.90 -20.90 5.34
N GLU A 292 9.87 -21.14 4.48
CA GLU A 292 9.83 -22.29 3.59
C GLU A 292 9.84 -23.56 4.47
N LYS A 293 8.84 -24.43 4.28
CA LYS A 293 8.87 -25.80 4.79
C LYS A 293 9.60 -26.66 3.80
#